data_9fac49e8db07089d49638ff9a331acba
#
_entry.id   9fac49e8db07089d49638ff9a331acba
#
_cell.length_a   1.000
_cell.length_b   1.000
_cell.length_c   1.000
_cell.angle_alpha   90.00
_cell.angle_beta   90.00
_cell.angle_gamma   90.00
#
_symmetry.space_group_name_H-M   'P 1'
#
loop_
_entity.id
_entity.type
_entity.pdbx_description
1 polymer ?
#
loop_
_entity_poly.entity_id
_entity_poly.type
_entity_poly.pdbx_seq_one_letter_code
_entity_poly.pdbx_strand_id
1 'polypeptide(L)'
;IANPRRQINKILCTAENAEELRRLCTENRRTPGLVNIVDRKEIDRILPREAVHQGIAAYVRELENYTLEDICIMAGDRPDCHVLILDQVTDPQNIGAIIRSCVAFDTLALIMQDKNAPAETGAMAKASAGMIEHLPICRVTNLSRAVEQLKQSGFWTVGMDGYAETAIDKLKKGGRTAVIMGSEGKGMRRLVEEACDITVRLPISAKVESLNVSTAAAIALYEISKK
;
A
#
# COMPACT_ATOMS: atom_id res chain seq x y z
N ILE A 1 13.75 11.35 -0.57
CA ILE A 1 14.57 12.36 0.10
C ILE A 1 13.74 13.09 1.16
N ALA A 2 12.52 13.49 0.88
CA ALA A 2 11.66 14.29 1.76
C ALA A 2 11.20 13.57 3.05
N ASN A 3 11.02 12.24 3.03
CA ASN A 3 10.59 11.51 4.21
C ASN A 3 11.74 11.39 5.24
N PRO A 4 11.66 12.01 6.42
CA PRO A 4 12.74 11.95 7.43
C PRO A 4 12.94 10.53 7.98
N ARG A 5 11.93 9.68 7.96
CA ARG A 5 12.00 8.28 8.43
C ARG A 5 12.76 7.37 7.45
N ARG A 6 12.87 7.75 6.16
CA ARG A 6 13.59 6.97 5.15
C ARG A 6 15.10 7.11 5.34
N GLN A 7 15.77 6.04 5.71
CA GLN A 7 17.21 5.99 5.72
C GLN A 7 17.77 5.79 4.31
N ILE A 8 18.50 6.80 3.80
CA ILE A 8 19.14 6.75 2.48
C ILE A 8 20.64 6.54 2.71
N ASN A 9 21.19 5.48 2.14
CA ASN A 9 22.60 5.15 2.27
C ASN A 9 23.42 5.80 1.14
N LYS A 10 22.87 5.84 -0.09
CA LYS A 10 23.54 6.34 -1.28
C LYS A 10 22.53 6.64 -2.39
N ILE A 11 22.76 7.68 -3.15
CA ILE A 11 22.02 8.00 -4.38
C ILE A 11 23.02 7.97 -5.54
N LEU A 12 22.73 7.20 -6.57
CA LEU A 12 23.46 7.19 -7.83
C LEU A 12 22.64 7.96 -8.86
N CYS A 13 23.28 8.83 -9.61
CA CYS A 13 22.59 9.58 -10.65
C CYS A 13 23.51 9.95 -11.82
N THR A 14 22.91 10.20 -12.98
CA THR A 14 23.61 10.82 -14.11
C THR A 14 23.89 12.30 -13.80
N ALA A 15 24.87 12.89 -14.49
CA ALA A 15 25.32 14.27 -14.25
C ALA A 15 24.16 15.28 -14.34
N GLU A 16 23.21 15.07 -15.25
CA GLU A 16 22.04 15.94 -15.46
C GLU A 16 21.12 16.05 -14.24
N ASN A 17 21.06 15.00 -13.39
CA ASN A 17 20.19 14.94 -12.20
C ASN A 17 20.91 15.41 -10.92
N ALA A 18 22.23 15.58 -10.96
CA ALA A 18 23.04 15.71 -9.74
C ALA A 18 22.76 17.01 -8.97
N GLU A 19 22.63 18.12 -9.68
CA GLU A 19 22.41 19.44 -9.07
C GLU A 19 21.07 19.51 -8.34
N GLU A 20 20.00 19.05 -9.01
CA GLU A 20 18.67 19.00 -8.42
C GLU A 20 18.62 18.08 -7.19
N LEU A 21 19.23 16.89 -7.28
CA LEU A 21 19.24 15.96 -6.14
C LEU A 21 20.02 16.51 -4.94
N ARG A 22 21.13 17.20 -5.16
CA ARG A 22 21.89 17.87 -4.08
C ARG A 22 21.11 19.00 -3.44
N ARG A 23 20.39 19.79 -4.24
CA ARG A 23 19.48 20.81 -3.75
C ARG A 23 18.38 20.20 -2.89
N LEU A 24 17.70 19.15 -3.38
CA LEU A 24 16.67 18.43 -2.63
C LEU A 24 17.21 17.82 -1.32
N CYS A 25 18.43 17.32 -1.31
CA CYS A 25 19.07 16.86 -0.08
C CYS A 25 19.21 18.01 0.93
N THR A 26 19.74 19.15 0.51
CA THR A 26 19.91 20.33 1.37
C THR A 26 18.59 20.85 1.92
N GLU A 27 17.58 21.01 1.07
CA GLU A 27 16.23 21.45 1.45
C GLU A 27 15.56 20.51 2.49
N ASN A 28 15.88 19.23 2.42
CA ASN A 28 15.34 18.22 3.34
C ASN A 28 16.33 17.85 4.48
N ARG A 29 17.31 18.72 4.77
CA ARG A 29 18.30 18.53 5.85
C ARG A 29 19.09 17.24 5.77
N ARG A 30 19.37 16.77 4.54
CA ARG A 30 20.21 15.60 4.27
C ARG A 30 21.56 16.04 3.71
N THR A 31 22.56 15.19 3.88
CA THR A 31 23.91 15.45 3.38
C THR A 31 23.95 15.37 1.84
N PRO A 32 24.34 16.43 1.11
CA PRO A 32 24.49 16.38 -0.35
C PRO A 32 25.51 15.34 -0.84
N GLY A 33 26.45 14.93 0.03
CA GLY A 33 27.42 13.86 -0.25
C GLY A 33 26.83 12.47 -0.47
N LEU A 34 25.54 12.28 -0.20
CA LEU A 34 24.81 11.06 -0.58
C LEU A 34 24.72 10.89 -2.11
N VAL A 35 24.78 12.01 -2.88
CA VAL A 35 24.61 12.04 -4.34
C VAL A 35 25.92 11.76 -5.04
N ASN A 36 26.00 10.64 -5.73
CA ASN A 36 27.16 10.18 -6.47
C ASN A 36 26.85 10.17 -7.97
N ILE A 37 27.66 10.86 -8.76
CA ILE A 37 27.53 10.90 -10.21
C ILE A 37 28.17 9.65 -10.79
N VAL A 38 27.42 8.94 -11.62
CA VAL A 38 27.85 7.72 -12.30
C VAL A 38 27.32 7.70 -13.75
N ASP A 39 27.90 6.83 -14.58
CA ASP A 39 27.37 6.58 -15.92
C ASP A 39 26.05 5.80 -15.86
N ARG A 40 25.16 6.07 -16.82
CA ARG A 40 23.89 5.37 -16.95
C ARG A 40 24.06 3.85 -16.96
N LYS A 41 25.11 3.35 -17.61
CA LYS A 41 25.43 1.91 -17.66
C LYS A 41 25.72 1.30 -16.29
N GLU A 42 26.23 2.10 -15.34
CA GLU A 42 26.46 1.62 -13.98
C GLU A 42 25.13 1.43 -13.24
N ILE A 43 24.17 2.33 -13.44
CA ILE A 43 22.81 2.19 -12.90
C ILE A 43 22.11 0.97 -13.53
N ASP A 44 22.22 0.80 -14.86
CA ASP A 44 21.66 -0.36 -15.58
C ASP A 44 22.19 -1.71 -15.07
N ARG A 45 23.45 -1.76 -14.57
CA ARG A 45 24.05 -3.01 -14.04
C ARG A 45 23.52 -3.42 -12.67
N ILE A 46 23.09 -2.47 -11.87
CA ILE A 46 22.64 -2.74 -10.48
C ILE A 46 21.14 -2.90 -10.36
N LEU A 47 20.39 -2.46 -11.34
CA LEU A 47 18.93 -2.56 -11.35
C LEU A 47 18.48 -3.74 -12.22
N PRO A 48 17.29 -4.30 -11.96
CA PRO A 48 16.66 -5.26 -12.87
C PRO A 48 16.55 -4.70 -14.30
N ARG A 49 16.65 -5.55 -15.32
CA ARG A 49 16.64 -5.14 -16.74
C ARG A 49 15.40 -4.34 -17.14
N GLU A 50 14.27 -4.62 -16.51
CA GLU A 50 12.98 -3.96 -16.75
C GLU A 50 12.82 -2.65 -15.98
N ALA A 51 13.81 -2.28 -15.14
CA ALA A 51 13.72 -1.08 -14.32
C ALA A 51 13.84 0.18 -15.18
N VAL A 52 12.85 1.04 -15.12
CA VAL A 52 12.88 2.37 -15.74
C VAL A 52 13.35 3.38 -14.69
N HIS A 53 14.65 3.68 -14.64
CA HIS A 53 15.26 4.46 -13.56
C HIS A 53 15.46 5.94 -13.88
N GLN A 54 15.31 6.38 -15.13
CA GLN A 54 15.45 7.77 -15.56
C GLN A 54 16.77 8.46 -15.08
N GLY A 55 17.84 7.67 -14.98
CA GLY A 55 19.16 8.17 -14.54
C GLY A 55 19.32 8.35 -13.04
N ILE A 56 18.44 7.75 -12.21
CA ILE A 56 18.50 7.82 -10.75
C ILE A 56 18.27 6.45 -10.14
N ALA A 57 19.09 6.07 -9.16
CA ALA A 57 18.88 4.90 -8.29
C ALA A 57 19.31 5.26 -6.86
N ALA A 58 18.62 4.71 -5.86
CA ALA A 58 18.97 4.95 -4.47
C ALA A 58 19.05 3.63 -3.68
N TYR A 59 20.06 3.52 -2.84
CA TYR A 59 20.15 2.49 -1.81
C TYR A 59 19.50 3.03 -0.54
N VAL A 60 18.40 2.42 -0.15
CA VAL A 60 17.63 2.82 1.02
C VAL A 60 17.38 1.61 1.92
N ARG A 61 17.13 1.85 3.21
CA ARG A 61 16.53 0.84 4.08
C ARG A 61 15.02 0.87 3.93
N GLU A 62 14.39 -0.29 4.08
CA GLU A 62 12.93 -0.38 4.18
C GLU A 62 12.42 0.50 5.33
N LEU A 63 11.22 1.03 5.19
CA LEU A 63 10.57 1.73 6.29
C LEU A 63 10.20 0.73 7.38
N GLU A 64 10.34 1.16 8.64
CA GLU A 64 9.85 0.37 9.76
C GLU A 64 8.34 0.19 9.67
N ASN A 65 7.90 -1.06 9.83
CA ASN A 65 6.48 -1.39 9.85
C ASN A 65 5.85 -0.92 11.16
N TYR A 66 4.60 -0.50 11.08
CA TYR A 66 3.76 -0.25 12.24
C TYR A 66 3.22 -1.58 12.79
N THR A 67 3.00 -1.62 14.09
CA THR A 67 2.27 -2.74 14.71
C THR A 67 0.76 -2.54 14.52
N LEU A 68 -0.02 -3.60 14.72
CA LEU A 68 -1.49 -3.48 14.66
C LEU A 68 -2.02 -2.61 15.80
N GLU A 69 -1.36 -2.64 16.96
CA GLU A 69 -1.64 -1.78 18.10
C GLU A 69 -1.46 -0.31 17.75
N ASP A 70 -0.38 0.05 17.04
CA ASP A 70 -0.16 1.42 16.58
C ASP A 70 -1.31 1.89 15.69
N ILE A 71 -1.78 1.03 14.77
CA ILE A 71 -2.91 1.35 13.89
C ILE A 71 -4.20 1.56 14.69
N CYS A 72 -4.46 0.72 15.70
CA CYS A 72 -5.61 0.88 16.57
C CYS A 72 -5.55 2.19 17.39
N ILE A 73 -4.36 2.56 17.88
CA ILE A 73 -4.14 3.83 18.60
C ILE A 73 -4.38 5.02 17.65
N MET A 74 -3.82 4.98 16.44
CA MET A 74 -4.03 6.04 15.43
C MET A 74 -5.50 6.20 15.03
N ALA A 75 -6.28 5.11 15.07
CA ALA A 75 -7.72 5.13 14.82
C ALA A 75 -8.51 5.68 16.02
N GLY A 76 -7.96 5.58 17.24
CA GLY A 76 -8.63 5.97 18.48
C GLY A 76 -9.20 7.38 18.50
N ASP A 77 -8.50 8.31 17.85
CA ASP A 77 -8.89 9.72 17.77
C ASP A 77 -9.74 10.08 16.54
N ARG A 78 -10.04 9.07 15.69
CA ARG A 78 -10.76 9.26 14.42
C ARG A 78 -12.08 8.50 14.44
N PRO A 79 -13.22 9.18 14.54
CA PRO A 79 -14.54 8.53 14.49
C PRO A 79 -14.82 7.90 13.13
N ASP A 80 -14.29 8.51 12.06
CA ASP A 80 -14.40 8.04 10.68
C ASP A 80 -13.00 7.81 10.12
N CYS A 81 -12.64 6.57 9.87
CA CYS A 81 -11.41 6.20 9.18
C CYS A 81 -11.55 4.81 8.56
N HIS A 82 -10.67 4.50 7.63
CA HIS A 82 -10.62 3.17 7.06
C HIS A 82 -9.19 2.66 6.92
N VAL A 83 -9.05 1.34 6.98
CA VAL A 83 -7.82 0.61 6.70
C VAL A 83 -8.07 -0.37 5.56
N LEU A 84 -7.02 -0.71 4.82
CA LEU A 84 -7.08 -1.74 3.79
C LEU A 84 -6.25 -2.95 4.22
N ILE A 85 -6.81 -4.14 4.03
CA ILE A 85 -6.15 -5.42 4.33
C ILE A 85 -5.98 -6.18 3.01
N LEU A 86 -4.78 -6.69 2.73
CA LEU A 86 -4.51 -7.50 1.56
C LEU A 86 -4.27 -8.97 1.96
N ASP A 87 -5.12 -9.86 1.47
CA ASP A 87 -4.98 -11.30 1.64
C ASP A 87 -4.43 -11.94 0.36
N GLN A 88 -3.20 -12.45 0.42
CA GLN A 88 -2.51 -13.14 -0.68
C GLN A 88 -2.28 -12.30 -1.96
N VAL A 89 -2.22 -10.99 -1.85
CA VAL A 89 -1.76 -10.12 -2.93
C VAL A 89 -0.22 -10.06 -2.91
N THR A 90 0.43 -10.58 -3.95
CA THR A 90 1.89 -10.81 -3.96
C THR A 90 2.63 -10.02 -5.03
N ASP A 91 1.94 -9.48 -6.02
CA ASP A 91 2.56 -8.68 -7.07
C ASP A 91 2.94 -7.28 -6.57
N PRO A 92 4.25 -6.90 -6.58
CA PRO A 92 4.70 -5.60 -6.13
C PRO A 92 4.11 -4.42 -6.91
N GLN A 93 3.76 -4.60 -8.18
CA GLN A 93 3.16 -3.54 -8.99
C GLN A 93 1.73 -3.28 -8.54
N ASN A 94 0.94 -4.33 -8.30
CA ASN A 94 -0.41 -4.20 -7.76
C ASN A 94 -0.39 -3.55 -6.36
N ILE A 95 0.51 -4.01 -5.48
CA ILE A 95 0.64 -3.42 -4.13
C ILE A 95 1.03 -1.94 -4.22
N GLY A 96 1.98 -1.57 -5.08
CA GLY A 96 2.36 -0.17 -5.29
C GLY A 96 1.19 0.71 -5.79
N ALA A 97 0.40 0.22 -6.74
CA ALA A 97 -0.79 0.90 -7.23
C ALA A 97 -1.87 1.04 -6.14
N ILE A 98 -2.04 0.00 -5.31
CA ILE A 98 -2.93 0.02 -4.14
C ILE A 98 -2.47 1.07 -3.11
N ILE A 99 -1.17 1.11 -2.79
CA ILE A 99 -0.60 2.12 -1.88
C ILE A 99 -0.93 3.54 -2.36
N ARG A 100 -0.79 3.79 -3.67
CA ARG A 100 -1.15 5.08 -4.26
C ARG A 100 -2.62 5.41 -4.07
N SER A 101 -3.50 4.46 -4.25
CA SER A 101 -4.94 4.60 -4.04
C SER A 101 -5.28 4.82 -2.55
N CYS A 102 -4.61 4.08 -1.64
CA CYS A 102 -4.77 4.27 -0.21
C CYS A 102 -4.50 5.72 0.21
N VAL A 103 -3.37 6.28 -0.23
CA VAL A 103 -3.03 7.68 0.10
C VAL A 103 -4.01 8.65 -0.55
N ALA A 104 -4.43 8.40 -1.81
CA ALA A 104 -5.38 9.26 -2.51
C ALA A 104 -6.75 9.34 -1.82
N PHE A 105 -7.16 8.28 -1.11
CA PHE A 105 -8.44 8.20 -0.41
C PHE A 105 -8.31 8.26 1.12
N ASP A 106 -7.20 8.82 1.63
CA ASP A 106 -6.94 9.04 3.07
C ASP A 106 -7.07 7.76 3.93
N THR A 107 -6.63 6.63 3.40
CA THR A 107 -6.58 5.35 4.12
C THR A 107 -5.57 5.45 5.27
N LEU A 108 -5.97 5.09 6.47
CA LEU A 108 -5.16 5.20 7.69
C LEU A 108 -3.92 4.30 7.63
N ALA A 109 -4.08 3.08 7.14
CA ALA A 109 -2.98 2.11 7.01
C ALA A 109 -3.30 1.01 6.00
N LEU A 110 -2.22 0.38 5.49
CA LEU A 110 -2.27 -0.86 4.73
C LEU A 110 -1.78 -2.01 5.61
N ILE A 111 -2.57 -3.07 5.74
CA ILE A 111 -2.24 -4.26 6.51
C ILE A 111 -2.03 -5.42 5.55
N MET A 112 -0.91 -6.12 5.67
CA MET A 112 -0.55 -7.25 4.83
C MET A 112 -0.04 -8.42 5.67
N GLN A 113 -0.10 -9.63 5.11
CA GLN A 113 0.52 -10.77 5.75
C GLN A 113 2.05 -10.66 5.63
N ASP A 114 2.79 -10.98 6.69
CA ASP A 114 4.26 -10.96 6.70
C ASP A 114 4.84 -12.05 5.78
N LYS A 115 4.30 -13.26 5.85
CA LYS A 115 4.68 -14.35 4.95
C LYS A 115 3.97 -14.23 3.60
N ASN A 116 4.72 -14.42 2.52
CA ASN A 116 4.26 -14.34 1.11
C ASN A 116 3.91 -12.94 0.58
N ALA A 117 3.93 -11.89 1.39
CA ALA A 117 3.92 -10.53 0.85
C ALA A 117 5.34 -10.15 0.42
N PRO A 118 5.53 -9.49 -0.71
CA PRO A 118 6.87 -9.06 -1.14
C PRO A 118 7.45 -8.06 -0.13
N ALA A 119 8.77 -8.07 0.00
CA ALA A 119 9.51 -6.99 0.62
C ALA A 119 9.25 -5.68 -0.13
N GLU A 120 9.62 -4.56 0.45
CA GLU A 120 9.58 -3.27 -0.25
C GLU A 120 10.58 -3.29 -1.42
N THR A 121 10.07 -3.31 -2.64
CA THR A 121 10.90 -3.36 -3.85
C THR A 121 10.89 -2.02 -4.59
N GLY A 122 11.91 -1.79 -5.44
CA GLY A 122 11.92 -0.65 -6.35
C GLY A 122 10.71 -0.61 -7.29
N ALA A 123 10.18 -1.76 -7.71
CA ALA A 123 8.96 -1.87 -8.51
C ALA A 123 7.73 -1.35 -7.72
N MET A 124 7.58 -1.75 -6.46
CA MET A 124 6.52 -1.28 -5.57
C MET A 124 6.63 0.23 -5.32
N ALA A 125 7.84 0.73 -5.00
CA ALA A 125 8.10 2.14 -4.78
C ALA A 125 7.76 2.99 -6.02
N LYS A 126 8.13 2.50 -7.23
CA LYS A 126 7.81 3.16 -8.49
C LYS A 126 6.32 3.16 -8.79
N ALA A 127 5.64 2.01 -8.66
CA ALA A 127 4.20 1.89 -8.90
C ALA A 127 3.39 2.76 -7.93
N SER A 128 3.88 2.95 -6.70
CA SER A 128 3.26 3.85 -5.71
C SER A 128 3.47 5.33 -6.00
N ALA A 129 4.33 5.70 -6.98
CA ALA A 129 4.70 7.07 -7.29
C ALA A 129 5.15 7.87 -6.04
N GLY A 130 5.91 7.23 -5.16
CA GLY A 130 6.39 7.80 -3.90
C GLY A 130 5.41 7.76 -2.73
N MET A 131 4.17 7.34 -2.95
CA MET A 131 3.15 7.32 -1.88
C MET A 131 3.43 6.29 -0.78
N ILE A 132 4.31 5.32 -1.02
CA ILE A 132 4.83 4.40 0.00
C ILE A 132 5.49 5.14 1.18
N GLU A 133 6.00 6.34 0.96
CA GLU A 133 6.62 7.18 1.98
C GLU A 133 5.61 7.81 2.95
N HIS A 134 4.32 7.76 2.63
CA HIS A 134 3.25 8.45 3.35
C HIS A 134 2.25 7.51 4.03
N LEU A 135 2.20 6.24 3.60
CA LEU A 135 1.23 5.28 4.10
C LEU A 135 1.83 4.42 5.21
N PRO A 136 1.25 4.37 6.41
CA PRO A 136 1.59 3.37 7.40
C PRO A 136 1.34 1.95 6.88
N ILE A 137 2.38 1.10 6.95
CA ILE A 137 2.27 -0.31 6.54
C ILE A 137 2.44 -1.17 7.79
N CYS A 138 1.51 -2.08 8.01
CA CYS A 138 1.53 -3.07 9.09
C CYS A 138 1.66 -4.47 8.49
N ARG A 139 2.60 -5.27 8.98
CA ARG A 139 2.75 -6.67 8.60
C ARG A 139 2.36 -7.56 9.76
N VAL A 140 1.48 -8.54 9.50
CA VAL A 140 0.97 -9.46 10.51
C VAL A 140 1.18 -10.91 10.10
N THR A 141 1.39 -11.77 11.07
CA THR A 141 1.56 -13.21 10.82
C THR A 141 0.24 -13.93 10.53
N ASN A 142 -0.86 -13.42 11.07
CA ASN A 142 -2.20 -14.03 10.94
C ASN A 142 -3.26 -12.96 10.68
N LEU A 143 -3.78 -12.93 9.44
CA LEU A 143 -4.78 -11.92 9.03
C LEU A 143 -6.14 -12.12 9.70
N SER A 144 -6.64 -13.34 9.87
CA SER A 144 -7.94 -13.54 10.54
C SER A 144 -7.90 -13.05 11.98
N ARG A 145 -6.80 -13.28 12.70
CA ARG A 145 -6.61 -12.72 14.05
C ARG A 145 -6.52 -11.18 14.02
N ALA A 146 -5.86 -10.60 13.01
CA ALA A 146 -5.78 -9.15 12.85
C ALA A 146 -7.16 -8.53 12.59
N VAL A 147 -8.00 -9.17 11.76
CA VAL A 147 -9.40 -8.77 11.53
C VAL A 147 -10.18 -8.77 12.83
N GLU A 148 -10.09 -9.83 13.64
CA GLU A 148 -10.78 -9.90 14.94
C GLU A 148 -10.30 -8.80 15.91
N GLN A 149 -9.00 -8.49 15.94
CA GLN A 149 -8.47 -7.42 16.79
C GLN A 149 -8.97 -6.04 16.34
N LEU A 150 -9.09 -5.79 15.03
CA LEU A 150 -9.69 -4.56 14.49
C LEU A 150 -11.17 -4.44 14.86
N LYS A 151 -11.94 -5.54 14.82
CA LYS A 151 -13.34 -5.55 15.28
C LYS A 151 -13.44 -5.14 16.75
N GLN A 152 -12.58 -5.71 17.62
CA GLN A 152 -12.51 -5.33 19.03
C GLN A 152 -12.16 -3.86 19.23
N SER A 153 -11.44 -3.25 18.26
CA SER A 153 -11.09 -1.83 18.25
C SER A 153 -12.15 -0.94 17.57
N GLY A 154 -13.32 -1.51 17.27
CA GLY A 154 -14.46 -0.78 16.74
C GLY A 154 -14.48 -0.61 15.21
N PHE A 155 -13.68 -1.37 14.47
CA PHE A 155 -13.79 -1.42 13.03
C PHE A 155 -14.87 -2.37 12.57
N TRP A 156 -15.67 -1.94 11.63
CA TRP A 156 -16.56 -2.80 10.86
C TRP A 156 -15.78 -3.40 9.68
N THR A 157 -15.80 -4.72 9.56
CA THR A 157 -14.94 -5.44 8.64
C THR A 157 -15.72 -5.89 7.40
N VAL A 158 -15.25 -5.45 6.22
CA VAL A 158 -15.93 -5.59 4.93
C VAL A 158 -15.02 -6.37 3.98
N GLY A 159 -15.37 -7.62 3.69
CA GLY A 159 -14.67 -8.46 2.74
C GLY A 159 -15.15 -8.20 1.31
N MET A 160 -14.22 -8.01 0.37
CA MET A 160 -14.54 -7.86 -1.05
C MET A 160 -14.61 -9.24 -1.70
N ASP A 161 -15.80 -9.64 -2.14
CA ASP A 161 -16.08 -10.90 -2.82
C ASP A 161 -16.98 -10.65 -4.04
N GLY A 162 -16.56 -11.08 -5.23
CA GLY A 162 -17.30 -10.88 -6.48
C GLY A 162 -18.66 -11.58 -6.51
N TYR A 163 -18.85 -12.60 -5.66
CA TYR A 163 -20.08 -13.38 -5.58
C TYR A 163 -21.02 -12.96 -4.43
N ALA A 164 -20.62 -11.97 -3.62
CA ALA A 164 -21.44 -11.47 -2.53
C ALA A 164 -22.80 -10.94 -3.05
N GLU A 165 -23.86 -11.13 -2.25
CA GLU A 165 -25.20 -10.64 -2.58
C GLU A 165 -25.28 -9.12 -2.52
N THR A 166 -24.64 -8.51 -1.51
CA THR A 166 -24.70 -7.08 -1.25
C THR A 166 -23.69 -6.31 -2.12
N ALA A 167 -24.14 -5.27 -2.80
CA ALA A 167 -23.27 -4.37 -3.52
C ALA A 167 -22.67 -3.29 -2.56
N ILE A 168 -21.43 -2.89 -2.79
CA ILE A 168 -20.69 -1.97 -1.91
C ILE A 168 -21.38 -0.61 -1.75
N ASP A 169 -22.09 -0.13 -2.77
CA ASP A 169 -22.85 1.13 -2.74
C ASP A 169 -24.05 1.10 -1.78
N LYS A 170 -24.45 -0.09 -1.30
CA LYS A 170 -25.50 -0.30 -0.29
C LYS A 170 -25.00 -0.28 1.14
N LEU A 171 -23.67 -0.23 1.34
CA LEU A 171 -23.12 -0.14 2.68
C LEU A 171 -23.50 1.17 3.37
N LYS A 172 -23.74 1.07 4.67
CA LYS A 172 -23.86 2.27 5.52
C LYS A 172 -22.52 2.97 5.57
N LYS A 173 -22.50 4.25 5.25
CA LYS A 173 -21.29 5.07 5.25
C LYS A 173 -20.96 5.60 6.64
N GLY A 174 -19.67 5.86 6.85
CA GLY A 174 -19.13 6.41 8.09
C GLY A 174 -18.71 5.35 9.10
N GLY A 175 -18.04 5.81 10.13
CA GLY A 175 -17.43 4.95 11.15
C GLY A 175 -16.06 4.40 10.74
N ARG A 176 -15.52 3.51 11.58
CA ARG A 176 -14.25 2.85 11.29
C ARG A 176 -14.49 1.62 10.44
N THR A 177 -13.89 1.54 9.26
CA THR A 177 -14.08 0.43 8.33
C THR A 177 -12.75 -0.22 7.98
N ALA A 178 -12.67 -1.55 8.08
CA ALA A 178 -11.57 -2.34 7.54
C ALA A 178 -12.04 -3.04 6.27
N VAL A 179 -11.46 -2.68 5.13
CA VAL A 179 -11.74 -3.31 3.84
C VAL A 179 -10.74 -4.42 3.59
N ILE A 180 -11.21 -5.62 3.27
CA ILE A 180 -10.36 -6.78 3.02
C ILE A 180 -10.44 -7.16 1.54
N MET A 181 -9.27 -7.17 0.87
CA MET A 181 -9.12 -7.56 -0.53
C MET A 181 -8.42 -8.92 -0.61
N GLY A 182 -8.99 -9.84 -1.33
CA GLY A 182 -8.35 -11.11 -1.69
C GLY A 182 -7.47 -11.01 -2.94
N SER A 183 -6.77 -12.10 -3.26
CA SER A 183 -5.99 -12.22 -4.50
C SER A 183 -6.90 -12.39 -5.73
N GLU A 184 -6.36 -12.03 -6.90
CA GLU A 184 -7.04 -12.28 -8.18
C GLU A 184 -7.33 -13.78 -8.36
N GLY A 185 -8.53 -14.13 -8.78
CA GLY A 185 -8.99 -15.48 -9.08
C GLY A 185 -9.31 -16.35 -7.85
N LYS A 186 -8.56 -16.25 -6.74
CA LYS A 186 -8.81 -17.08 -5.54
C LYS A 186 -9.63 -16.35 -4.46
N GLY A 187 -9.73 -15.03 -4.55
CA GLY A 187 -10.40 -14.25 -3.52
C GLY A 187 -9.68 -14.26 -2.17
N MET A 188 -10.43 -14.08 -1.11
CA MET A 188 -9.98 -14.19 0.28
C MET A 188 -9.88 -15.66 0.71
N ARG A 189 -8.98 -15.96 1.64
CA ARG A 189 -8.96 -17.26 2.30
C ARG A 189 -10.19 -17.40 3.19
N ARG A 190 -10.75 -18.62 3.24
CA ARG A 190 -11.97 -18.94 4.00
C ARG A 190 -11.98 -18.38 5.43
N LEU A 191 -10.91 -18.57 6.21
CA LEU A 191 -10.84 -18.07 7.59
C LEU A 191 -10.77 -16.54 7.70
N VAL A 192 -10.30 -15.85 6.67
CA VAL A 192 -10.28 -14.38 6.62
C VAL A 192 -11.66 -13.86 6.26
N GLU A 193 -12.32 -14.51 5.31
CA GLU A 193 -13.69 -14.21 4.91
C GLU A 193 -14.70 -14.45 6.04
N GLU A 194 -14.63 -15.59 6.73
CA GLU A 194 -15.45 -15.92 7.90
C GLU A 194 -15.27 -14.93 9.06
N ALA A 195 -14.12 -14.28 9.18
CA ALA A 195 -13.86 -13.25 10.17
C ALA A 195 -14.48 -11.89 9.82
N CYS A 196 -14.90 -11.65 8.56
CA CYS A 196 -15.54 -10.41 8.15
C CYS A 196 -16.96 -10.30 8.72
N ASP A 197 -17.41 -9.07 9.03
CA ASP A 197 -18.78 -8.81 9.43
C ASP A 197 -19.76 -8.93 8.26
N ILE A 198 -19.28 -8.59 7.05
CA ILE A 198 -20.05 -8.68 5.81
C ILE A 198 -19.10 -8.87 4.62
N THR A 199 -19.60 -9.57 3.59
CA THR A 199 -18.98 -9.57 2.26
C THR A 199 -19.80 -8.73 1.29
N VAL A 200 -19.10 -8.01 0.39
CA VAL A 200 -19.72 -7.15 -0.61
C VAL A 200 -19.04 -7.29 -1.95
N ARG A 201 -19.78 -7.02 -3.03
CA ARG A 201 -19.24 -7.00 -4.38
C ARG A 201 -19.21 -5.60 -4.98
N LEU A 202 -18.31 -5.40 -5.94
CA LEU A 202 -18.42 -4.30 -6.88
C LEU A 202 -19.49 -4.64 -7.93
N PRO A 203 -20.44 -3.76 -8.22
CA PRO A 203 -21.42 -3.99 -9.29
C PRO A 203 -20.73 -3.77 -10.64
N ILE A 204 -20.23 -4.86 -11.24
CA ILE A 204 -19.61 -4.88 -12.56
C ILE A 204 -20.46 -5.65 -13.57
N SER A 205 -20.21 -5.43 -14.87
CA SER A 205 -20.89 -6.15 -15.93
C SER A 205 -20.62 -7.65 -15.87
N ALA A 206 -21.66 -8.48 -16.09
CA ALA A 206 -21.50 -9.93 -16.18
C ALA A 206 -20.61 -10.42 -17.34
N LYS A 207 -20.20 -9.52 -18.24
CA LYS A 207 -19.23 -9.81 -19.31
C LYS A 207 -17.79 -9.93 -18.80
N VAL A 208 -17.52 -9.49 -17.59
CA VAL A 208 -16.19 -9.46 -16.97
C VAL A 208 -16.27 -10.25 -15.67
N GLU A 209 -15.41 -11.23 -15.52
CA GLU A 209 -15.37 -12.10 -14.33
C GLU A 209 -14.87 -11.35 -13.09
N SER A 210 -13.80 -10.58 -13.26
CA SER A 210 -13.19 -9.81 -12.17
C SER A 210 -12.45 -8.58 -12.70
N LEU A 211 -12.14 -7.65 -11.82
CA LEU A 211 -11.22 -6.55 -12.06
C LEU A 211 -9.84 -6.90 -11.50
N ASN A 212 -8.79 -6.31 -12.09
CA ASN A 212 -7.49 -6.31 -11.45
C ASN A 212 -7.62 -5.81 -10.00
N VAL A 213 -6.89 -6.45 -9.06
CA VAL A 213 -7.03 -6.19 -7.62
C VAL A 213 -6.75 -4.74 -7.25
N SER A 214 -5.80 -4.07 -7.92
CA SER A 214 -5.51 -2.66 -7.62
C SER A 214 -6.63 -1.72 -8.10
N THR A 215 -7.27 -2.04 -9.21
CA THR A 215 -8.44 -1.32 -9.71
C THR A 215 -9.64 -1.53 -8.79
N ALA A 216 -9.90 -2.78 -8.39
CA ALA A 216 -10.98 -3.10 -7.44
C ALA A 216 -10.76 -2.40 -6.09
N ALA A 217 -9.54 -2.39 -5.57
CA ALA A 217 -9.18 -1.68 -4.34
C ALA A 217 -9.44 -0.17 -4.45
N ALA A 218 -9.04 0.45 -5.57
CA ALA A 218 -9.27 1.88 -5.78
C ALA A 218 -10.75 2.25 -5.78
N ILE A 219 -11.60 1.44 -6.43
CA ILE A 219 -13.05 1.67 -6.47
C ILE A 219 -13.66 1.44 -5.08
N ALA A 220 -13.25 0.39 -4.37
CA ALA A 220 -13.74 0.10 -3.02
C ALA A 220 -13.38 1.22 -2.05
N LEU A 221 -12.13 1.69 -2.06
CA LEU A 221 -11.68 2.82 -1.25
C LEU A 221 -12.43 4.11 -1.58
N TYR A 222 -12.66 4.39 -2.87
CA TYR A 222 -13.46 5.53 -3.29
C TYR A 222 -14.88 5.47 -2.73
N GLU A 223 -15.55 4.32 -2.81
CA GLU A 223 -16.91 4.16 -2.27
C GLU A 223 -16.93 4.33 -0.74
N ILE A 224 -15.99 3.75 -0.01
CA ILE A 224 -15.91 3.84 1.45
C ILE A 224 -15.53 5.25 1.93
N SER A 225 -14.69 5.98 1.18
CA SER A 225 -14.28 7.35 1.55
C SER A 225 -15.35 8.42 1.31
N LYS A 226 -16.41 8.11 0.56
CA LYS A 226 -17.54 9.04 0.37
C LYS A 226 -18.23 9.29 1.70
N LYS A 227 -18.38 10.58 2.03
CA LYS A 227 -19.16 11.05 3.18
C LYS A 227 -20.65 11.11 2.86
#